data_bd93ee24a147b3424ea3421f50307b8a
#
_entry.id   bd93ee24a147b3424ea3421f50307b8a
#
_cell.length_a   1.000
_cell.length_b   1.000
_cell.length_c   1.000
_cell.angle_alpha   90.00
_cell.angle_beta   90.00
_cell.angle_gamma   90.00
#
_symmetry.space_group_name_H-M   'P 1'
#
loop_
_entity.id
_entity.type
_entity.pdbx_description
1 polymer ?
#
loop_
_entity_poly.entity_id
_entity_poly.type
_entity_poly.pdbx_seq_one_letter_code
_entity_poly.pdbx_strand_id
1 'polypeptide(L)'
;MKGIALSCYRLFKVGRRMHVKDTLNIYGEAIDSRLLIGTALYPSPDIMTQSIEASGAGIVTVSLRRQQSVAAGDDFWQLIKNTGLKILPNTAGCHSVKEAITLAQMCREVFATDWIKLELIGDDYNLQPDPFALLEATEILINDGFKVLPYCTDDLVLCQRLNELGCEVLMPWGAPIGTGKGLLNSYNLKTIRERLPNTTLIVDAGLGLPSHACQALELGYDAVLLNSAIAGAGCPITMSRAFKAAVEAGRFAYNAKAMPEKDLAAPSTPTMGMPFWHQQ
;
A
#
# COMPACT_ATOMS: atom_id res chain seq x y z
N MET A 1 -4.76 -37.31 -6.82
CA MET A 1 -4.14 -36.50 -5.77
C MET A 1 -2.65 -36.86 -5.51
N LYS A 2 -1.88 -37.29 -6.51
CA LYS A 2 -0.43 -37.64 -6.36
C LYS A 2 0.55 -36.61 -6.95
N GLY A 3 0.07 -35.47 -7.45
CA GLY A 3 0.90 -34.50 -8.19
C GLY A 3 1.44 -33.32 -7.39
N ILE A 4 0.83 -32.95 -6.27
CA ILE A 4 1.16 -31.72 -5.56
C ILE A 4 2.31 -31.91 -4.55
N ALA A 5 2.39 -33.05 -3.89
CA ALA A 5 3.46 -33.35 -2.91
C ALA A 5 4.86 -33.49 -3.55
N LEU A 6 4.95 -33.99 -4.80
CA LEU A 6 6.23 -34.10 -5.50
C LEU A 6 6.83 -32.78 -5.96
N SER A 7 6.02 -31.75 -6.15
CA SER A 7 6.49 -30.41 -6.58
C SER A 7 7.29 -29.71 -5.48
N CYS A 8 6.85 -29.80 -4.22
CA CYS A 8 7.57 -29.19 -3.09
C CYS A 8 8.91 -29.87 -2.78
N TYR A 9 8.96 -31.19 -2.86
CA TYR A 9 10.20 -31.96 -2.54
C TYR A 9 11.31 -31.81 -3.60
N ARG A 10 10.94 -31.56 -4.86
CA ARG A 10 11.91 -31.23 -5.93
C ARG A 10 12.54 -29.84 -5.78
N LEU A 11 11.88 -28.93 -5.05
CA LEU A 11 12.34 -27.58 -4.83
C LEU A 11 13.52 -27.47 -3.84
N PHE A 12 13.75 -28.50 -3.01
CA PHE A 12 14.82 -28.52 -2.01
C PHE A 12 16.16 -29.11 -2.49
N LYS A 13 16.22 -29.70 -3.69
CA LYS A 13 17.39 -30.46 -4.16
C LYS A 13 18.18 -29.87 -5.32
N VAL A 14 17.87 -28.65 -5.78
CA VAL A 14 18.67 -28.02 -6.86
C VAL A 14 19.24 -26.70 -6.35
N GLY A 15 20.56 -26.65 -6.38
CA GLY A 15 21.37 -25.58 -5.86
C GLY A 15 21.02 -24.17 -6.37
N ARG A 16 21.41 -23.19 -5.56
CA ARG A 16 21.36 -21.73 -5.79
C ARG A 16 20.24 -21.30 -6.73
N ARG A 17 19.01 -21.33 -6.23
CA ARG A 17 17.96 -20.53 -6.86
C ARG A 17 18.37 -19.09 -6.75
N MET A 18 18.53 -18.41 -7.87
CA MET A 18 18.42 -16.97 -7.90
C MET A 18 17.09 -16.66 -7.22
N HIS A 19 17.14 -15.99 -6.06
CA HIS A 19 15.95 -15.36 -5.48
C HIS A 19 15.48 -14.39 -6.55
N VAL A 20 14.44 -14.74 -7.29
CA VAL A 20 13.68 -13.76 -8.04
C VAL A 20 13.16 -12.81 -6.97
N LYS A 21 13.69 -11.60 -6.94
CA LYS A 21 13.31 -10.58 -5.99
C LYS A 21 11.81 -10.34 -6.19
N ASP A 22 11.01 -10.52 -5.14
CA ASP A 22 9.55 -10.27 -5.18
C ASP A 22 9.32 -8.76 -5.15
N THR A 23 9.51 -8.11 -6.31
CA THR A 23 9.38 -6.66 -6.48
C THR A 23 7.94 -6.25 -6.68
N LEU A 24 7.58 -5.07 -6.18
CA LEU A 24 6.33 -4.39 -6.49
C LEU A 24 6.48 -3.70 -7.86
N ASN A 25 5.56 -3.94 -8.77
CA ASN A 25 5.53 -3.23 -10.05
C ASN A 25 4.48 -2.13 -10.00
N ILE A 26 4.87 -0.89 -10.29
CA ILE A 26 3.98 0.27 -10.38
C ILE A 26 4.26 0.97 -11.70
N TYR A 27 3.32 0.95 -12.63
CA TYR A 27 3.45 1.55 -13.97
C TYR A 27 4.77 1.19 -14.67
N GLY A 28 5.14 -0.10 -14.61
CA GLY A 28 6.36 -0.62 -15.24
C GLY A 28 7.66 -0.38 -14.46
N GLU A 29 7.60 0.34 -13.35
CA GLU A 29 8.76 0.55 -12.48
C GLU A 29 8.80 -0.49 -11.35
N ALA A 30 9.94 -1.14 -11.18
CA ALA A 30 10.17 -2.12 -10.12
C ALA A 30 10.57 -1.41 -8.81
N ILE A 31 9.76 -1.61 -7.78
CA ILE A 31 9.98 -1.05 -6.43
C ILE A 31 10.33 -2.20 -5.48
N ASP A 32 11.42 -2.05 -4.75
CA ASP A 32 11.97 -3.11 -3.90
C ASP A 32 11.20 -3.33 -2.59
N SER A 33 10.35 -2.38 -2.20
CA SER A 33 9.59 -2.41 -0.96
C SER A 33 8.08 -2.34 -1.24
N ARG A 34 7.31 -3.04 -0.42
CA ARG A 34 5.83 -3.03 -0.44
C ARG A 34 5.24 -2.07 0.59
N LEU A 35 6.08 -1.16 1.12
CA LEU A 35 5.68 -0.13 2.05
C LEU A 35 5.90 1.24 1.41
N LEU A 36 4.82 2.04 1.36
CA LEU A 36 4.82 3.46 1.02
C LEU A 36 4.66 4.26 2.32
N ILE A 37 5.34 5.40 2.43
CA ILE A 37 5.30 6.20 3.66
C ILE A 37 4.97 7.67 3.39
N GLY A 38 4.12 8.24 4.24
CA GLY A 38 3.82 9.67 4.22
C GLY A 38 4.82 10.48 5.05
N THR A 39 4.81 11.79 4.83
CA THR A 39 5.75 12.75 5.46
C THR A 39 5.10 13.72 6.43
N ALA A 40 3.82 13.51 6.76
CA ALA A 40 3.06 14.44 7.59
C ALA A 40 3.09 14.07 9.07
N LEU A 41 2.97 15.11 9.94
CA LEU A 41 2.70 14.97 11.37
C LEU A 41 3.83 14.35 12.22
N TYR A 42 5.03 14.21 11.69
CA TYR A 42 6.18 13.81 12.51
C TYR A 42 6.58 14.92 13.49
N PRO A 43 7.08 14.56 14.68
CA PRO A 43 7.52 15.54 15.68
C PRO A 43 8.63 16.48 15.20
N SER A 44 9.50 16.01 14.32
CA SER A 44 10.58 16.80 13.72
C SER A 44 11.00 16.22 12.37
N PRO A 45 11.69 17.00 11.50
CA PRO A 45 12.27 16.50 10.25
C PRO A 45 13.27 15.36 10.48
N ASP A 46 14.04 15.41 11.56
CA ASP A 46 15.00 14.36 11.90
C ASP A 46 14.30 13.03 12.24
N ILE A 47 13.26 13.06 13.09
CA ILE A 47 12.43 11.88 13.39
C ILE A 47 11.75 11.35 12.13
N MET A 48 11.28 12.23 11.25
CA MET A 48 10.70 11.82 9.96
C MET A 48 11.73 11.04 9.12
N THR A 49 12.92 11.60 8.92
CA THR A 49 13.97 10.99 8.11
C THR A 49 14.40 9.64 8.66
N GLN A 50 14.66 9.54 9.97
CA GLN A 50 15.00 8.28 10.63
C GLN A 50 13.87 7.24 10.55
N SER A 51 12.60 7.68 10.61
CA SER A 51 11.44 6.80 10.48
C SER A 51 11.30 6.27 9.06
N ILE A 52 11.51 7.12 8.04
CA ILE A 52 11.52 6.72 6.63
C ILE A 52 12.60 5.67 6.40
N GLU A 53 13.82 5.90 6.86
CA GLU A 53 14.93 4.95 6.74
C GLU A 53 14.62 3.63 7.44
N ALA A 54 14.16 3.68 8.70
CA ALA A 54 13.84 2.50 9.50
C ALA A 54 12.68 1.68 8.91
N SER A 55 11.76 2.32 8.18
CA SER A 55 10.63 1.66 7.52
C SER A 55 11.04 0.80 6.33
N GLY A 56 12.18 1.12 5.70
CA GLY A 56 12.57 0.52 4.44
C GLY A 56 11.56 0.74 3.32
N ALA A 57 10.81 1.85 3.37
CA ALA A 57 9.83 2.20 2.32
C ALA A 57 10.51 2.35 0.96
N GLY A 58 9.80 2.03 -0.12
CA GLY A 58 10.26 2.23 -1.48
C GLY A 58 9.78 3.54 -2.11
N ILE A 59 8.71 4.09 -1.56
CA ILE A 59 8.06 5.31 -2.06
C ILE A 59 7.73 6.21 -0.88
N VAL A 60 7.95 7.53 -1.07
CA VAL A 60 7.56 8.56 -0.11
C VAL A 60 6.47 9.45 -0.70
N THR A 61 5.37 9.69 0.05
CA THR A 61 4.32 10.60 -0.40
C THR A 61 4.49 11.99 0.19
N VAL A 62 4.20 12.99 -0.65
CA VAL A 62 4.38 14.41 -0.30
C VAL A 62 3.17 15.23 -0.74
N SER A 63 2.89 16.33 -0.03
CA SER A 63 1.83 17.27 -0.39
C SER A 63 2.39 18.69 -0.53
N LEU A 64 2.17 19.33 -1.69
CA LEU A 64 2.55 20.72 -1.91
C LEU A 64 1.77 21.70 -1.00
N ARG A 65 0.49 21.41 -0.71
CA ARG A 65 -0.35 22.30 0.10
C ARG A 65 0.16 22.53 1.53
N ARG A 66 0.91 21.58 2.07
CA ARG A 66 1.43 21.64 3.45
C ARG A 66 2.66 22.52 3.62
N GLN A 67 3.21 23.08 2.52
CA GLN A 67 4.51 23.74 2.51
C GLN A 67 4.43 25.19 2.04
N GLN A 68 3.49 25.96 2.58
CA GLN A 68 3.27 27.35 2.15
C GLN A 68 4.29 28.38 2.68
N SER A 69 5.32 28.01 3.44
CA SER A 69 6.40 28.93 3.83
C SER A 69 7.65 28.68 3.00
N VAL A 70 7.97 29.61 2.11
CA VAL A 70 9.02 29.49 1.08
C VAL A 70 10.41 29.15 1.65
N ALA A 71 10.80 29.65 2.82
CA ALA A 71 12.12 29.43 3.39
C ALA A 71 12.32 28.06 4.06
N ALA A 72 11.26 27.46 4.63
CA ALA A 72 11.30 26.12 5.21
C ALA A 72 11.03 25.01 4.17
N GLY A 73 10.51 25.39 3.00
CA GLY A 73 10.17 24.49 1.91
C GLY A 73 11.39 23.89 1.25
N ASP A 74 12.42 24.67 0.94
CA ASP A 74 13.61 24.21 0.24
C ASP A 74 14.40 23.18 1.06
N ASP A 75 14.53 23.39 2.37
CA ASP A 75 15.20 22.45 3.27
C ASP A 75 14.44 21.13 3.37
N PHE A 76 13.11 21.18 3.44
CA PHE A 76 12.27 19.98 3.47
C PHE A 76 12.37 19.16 2.17
N TRP A 77 12.31 19.84 1.00
CA TRP A 77 12.44 19.16 -0.28
C TRP A 77 13.81 18.53 -0.46
N GLN A 78 14.85 19.19 0.06
CA GLN A 78 16.19 18.62 0.04
C GLN A 78 16.27 17.37 0.93
N LEU A 79 15.63 17.37 2.11
CA LEU A 79 15.56 16.18 2.96
C LEU A 79 14.86 15.02 2.25
N ILE A 80 13.73 15.27 1.59
CA ILE A 80 13.01 14.24 0.83
C ILE A 80 13.86 13.71 -0.33
N LYS A 81 14.50 14.58 -1.12
CA LYS A 81 15.39 14.17 -2.21
C LYS A 81 16.55 13.33 -1.72
N ASN A 82 17.11 13.68 -0.56
CA ASN A 82 18.24 12.96 0.03
C ASN A 82 17.89 11.53 0.47
N THR A 83 16.60 11.19 0.62
CA THR A 83 16.18 9.80 0.89
C THR A 83 16.46 8.86 -0.29
N GLY A 84 16.59 9.40 -1.50
CA GLY A 84 16.71 8.64 -2.74
C GLY A 84 15.49 7.81 -3.12
N LEU A 85 14.38 7.96 -2.40
CA LEU A 85 13.15 7.23 -2.65
C LEU A 85 12.38 7.81 -3.85
N LYS A 86 11.54 6.98 -4.47
CA LYS A 86 10.57 7.46 -5.44
C LYS A 86 9.57 8.39 -4.77
N ILE A 87 9.42 9.60 -5.30
CA ILE A 87 8.47 10.59 -4.79
C ILE A 87 7.11 10.37 -5.44
N LEU A 88 6.06 10.29 -4.63
CA LEU A 88 4.67 10.24 -5.03
C LEU A 88 3.94 11.47 -4.48
N PRO A 89 3.80 12.54 -5.27
CA PRO A 89 3.00 13.69 -4.87
C PRO A 89 1.52 13.34 -4.74
N ASN A 90 0.78 14.10 -3.90
CA ASN A 90 -0.65 13.90 -3.75
C ASN A 90 -1.45 15.21 -3.87
N THR A 91 -2.75 15.05 -4.13
CA THR A 91 -3.72 16.15 -4.18
C THR A 91 -4.52 16.29 -2.87
N ALA A 92 -3.92 15.91 -1.74
CA ALA A 92 -4.57 15.93 -0.44
C ALA A 92 -5.25 17.26 -0.12
N GLY A 93 -6.48 17.20 0.36
CA GLY A 93 -7.29 18.37 0.71
C GLY A 93 -7.95 19.07 -0.49
N CYS A 94 -8.00 18.48 -1.66
CA CYS A 94 -8.81 18.94 -2.77
C CYS A 94 -10.26 18.47 -2.64
N HIS A 95 -11.21 19.39 -2.91
CA HIS A 95 -12.65 19.13 -2.86
C HIS A 95 -13.33 19.26 -4.23
N SER A 96 -12.59 19.65 -5.26
CA SER A 96 -13.12 19.77 -6.62
C SER A 96 -12.14 19.21 -7.65
N VAL A 97 -12.70 18.73 -8.76
CA VAL A 97 -11.94 18.22 -9.93
C VAL A 97 -10.92 19.26 -10.39
N LYS A 98 -11.34 20.52 -10.53
CA LYS A 98 -10.47 21.62 -10.98
C LYS A 98 -9.26 21.83 -10.06
N GLU A 99 -9.48 21.81 -8.73
CA GLU A 99 -8.37 21.94 -7.77
C GLU A 99 -7.40 20.78 -7.88
N ALA A 100 -7.91 19.54 -7.95
CA ALA A 100 -7.08 18.36 -8.05
C ALA A 100 -6.22 18.34 -9.32
N ILE A 101 -6.81 18.68 -10.48
CA ILE A 101 -6.08 18.79 -11.75
C ILE A 101 -4.99 19.87 -11.67
N THR A 102 -5.35 21.07 -11.19
CA THR A 102 -4.39 22.16 -11.07
C THR A 102 -3.22 21.78 -10.16
N LEU A 103 -3.51 21.16 -9.00
CA LEU A 103 -2.48 20.74 -8.08
C LEU A 103 -1.62 19.60 -8.64
N ALA A 104 -2.22 18.66 -9.39
CA ALA A 104 -1.47 17.59 -10.06
C ALA A 104 -0.49 18.16 -11.09
N GLN A 105 -0.90 19.12 -11.90
CA GLN A 105 -0.04 19.80 -12.86
C GLN A 105 1.11 20.54 -12.17
N MET A 106 0.84 21.26 -11.07
CA MET A 106 1.88 21.87 -10.26
C MET A 106 2.86 20.83 -9.69
N CYS A 107 2.36 19.68 -9.24
CA CYS A 107 3.20 18.57 -8.76
C CYS A 107 4.12 18.02 -9.86
N ARG A 108 3.61 17.88 -11.09
CA ARG A 108 4.40 17.44 -12.26
C ARG A 108 5.60 18.36 -12.47
N GLU A 109 5.38 19.67 -12.46
CA GLU A 109 6.44 20.65 -12.65
C GLU A 109 7.48 20.65 -11.51
N VAL A 110 6.99 20.63 -10.26
CA VAL A 110 7.87 20.72 -9.07
C VAL A 110 8.71 19.46 -8.87
N PHE A 111 8.11 18.28 -9.11
CA PHE A 111 8.75 16.99 -8.82
C PHE A 111 9.29 16.28 -10.07
N ALA A 112 9.06 16.82 -11.26
CA ALA A 112 9.43 16.21 -12.54
C ALA A 112 8.95 14.76 -12.64
N THR A 113 7.66 14.52 -12.28
CA THR A 113 7.06 13.18 -12.27
C THR A 113 5.64 13.21 -12.78
N ASP A 114 5.24 12.19 -13.57
CA ASP A 114 3.87 11.99 -14.00
C ASP A 114 3.05 11.15 -12.99
N TRP A 115 3.66 10.68 -11.91
CA TRP A 115 2.97 9.97 -10.85
C TRP A 115 2.20 10.93 -9.97
N ILE A 116 0.94 10.59 -9.69
CA ILE A 116 0.09 11.37 -8.79
C ILE A 116 -0.80 10.46 -7.94
N LYS A 117 -0.74 10.60 -6.62
CA LYS A 117 -1.76 10.06 -5.73
C LYS A 117 -2.94 11.02 -5.73
N LEU A 118 -4.03 10.60 -6.38
CA LEU A 118 -5.22 11.43 -6.52
C LEU A 118 -6.13 11.27 -5.32
N GLU A 119 -6.31 12.35 -4.57
CA GLU A 119 -7.25 12.46 -3.46
C GLU A 119 -8.27 13.56 -3.79
N LEU A 120 -9.55 13.23 -3.70
CA LEU A 120 -10.69 14.15 -3.81
C LEU A 120 -11.65 13.85 -2.66
N ILE A 121 -11.77 14.78 -1.72
CA ILE A 121 -12.55 14.60 -0.49
C ILE A 121 -13.99 15.06 -0.73
N GLY A 122 -14.94 14.14 -0.49
CA GLY A 122 -16.37 14.38 -0.58
C GLY A 122 -17.02 14.68 0.77
N ASP A 123 -16.43 14.21 1.87
CA ASP A 123 -16.92 14.44 3.22
C ASP A 123 -15.77 14.77 4.18
N ASP A 124 -15.84 15.93 4.82
CA ASP A 124 -14.80 16.43 5.72
C ASP A 124 -14.77 15.73 7.08
N TYR A 125 -15.85 15.10 7.48
CA TYR A 125 -15.93 14.45 8.79
C TYR A 125 -15.13 13.16 8.85
N ASN A 126 -15.19 12.35 7.79
CA ASN A 126 -14.49 11.06 7.72
C ASN A 126 -13.42 11.01 6.63
N LEU A 127 -13.20 12.13 5.90
CA LEU A 127 -12.27 12.23 4.77
C LEU A 127 -12.51 11.17 3.68
N GLN A 128 -13.80 10.85 3.48
CA GLN A 128 -14.22 9.92 2.44
C GLN A 128 -14.04 10.56 1.08
N PRO A 129 -13.43 9.86 0.11
CA PRO A 129 -13.31 10.37 -1.25
C PRO A 129 -14.68 10.46 -1.93
N ASP A 130 -14.86 11.52 -2.74
CA ASP A 130 -16.00 11.65 -3.65
C ASP A 130 -15.82 10.71 -4.85
N PRO A 131 -16.63 9.65 -5.01
CA PRO A 131 -16.43 8.69 -6.06
C PRO A 131 -16.69 9.25 -7.47
N PHE A 132 -17.58 10.23 -7.60
CA PHE A 132 -17.93 10.82 -8.91
C PHE A 132 -16.86 11.80 -9.37
N ALA A 133 -16.46 12.72 -8.51
CA ALA A 133 -15.38 13.65 -8.80
C ALA A 133 -14.04 12.92 -9.00
N LEU A 134 -13.80 11.82 -8.28
CA LEU A 134 -12.62 10.99 -8.44
C LEU A 134 -12.55 10.35 -9.82
N LEU A 135 -13.66 9.80 -10.33
CA LEU A 135 -13.72 9.23 -11.70
C LEU A 135 -13.45 10.29 -12.75
N GLU A 136 -14.12 11.45 -12.66
CA GLU A 136 -13.95 12.56 -13.61
C GLU A 136 -12.49 13.06 -13.63
N ALA A 137 -11.92 13.32 -12.46
CA ALA A 137 -10.52 13.79 -12.37
C ALA A 137 -9.52 12.74 -12.86
N THR A 138 -9.78 11.46 -12.60
CA THR A 138 -8.96 10.34 -13.06
C THR A 138 -8.90 10.29 -14.58
N GLU A 139 -10.06 10.37 -15.24
CA GLU A 139 -10.14 10.36 -16.72
C GLU A 139 -9.36 11.52 -17.33
N ILE A 140 -9.54 12.72 -16.80
CA ILE A 140 -8.84 13.92 -17.29
C ILE A 140 -7.33 13.79 -17.11
N LEU A 141 -6.87 13.33 -15.93
CA LEU A 141 -5.44 13.20 -15.63
C LEU A 141 -4.77 12.09 -16.46
N ILE A 142 -5.44 10.96 -16.68
CA ILE A 142 -4.92 9.90 -17.54
C ILE A 142 -4.77 10.40 -18.98
N ASN A 143 -5.78 11.12 -19.50
CA ASN A 143 -5.73 11.73 -20.85
C ASN A 143 -4.61 12.79 -20.95
N ASP A 144 -4.25 13.46 -19.87
CA ASP A 144 -3.10 14.38 -19.75
C ASP A 144 -1.75 13.65 -19.51
N GLY A 145 -1.75 12.31 -19.56
CA GLY A 145 -0.53 11.48 -19.46
C GLY A 145 -0.05 11.19 -18.04
N PHE A 146 -0.86 11.46 -17.01
CA PHE A 146 -0.51 11.09 -15.64
C PHE A 146 -0.65 9.58 -15.39
N LYS A 147 0.21 9.07 -14.53
CA LYS A 147 0.13 7.77 -13.89
C LYS A 147 -0.61 7.92 -12.57
N VAL A 148 -1.92 7.72 -12.61
CA VAL A 148 -2.83 8.04 -11.49
C VAL A 148 -2.90 6.87 -10.50
N LEU A 149 -2.68 7.16 -9.21
CA LEU A 149 -2.90 6.25 -8.08
C LEU A 149 -4.09 6.81 -7.27
N PRO A 150 -5.33 6.43 -7.58
CA PRO A 150 -6.52 7.02 -6.96
C PRO A 150 -6.76 6.46 -5.55
N TYR A 151 -6.87 7.34 -4.55
CA TYR A 151 -7.38 7.01 -3.22
C TYR A 151 -8.91 6.87 -3.30
N CYS A 152 -9.40 5.69 -2.99
CA CYS A 152 -10.82 5.35 -3.13
C CYS A 152 -11.35 4.59 -1.90
N THR A 153 -12.67 4.44 -1.83
CA THR A 153 -13.30 3.54 -0.86
C THR A 153 -13.10 2.08 -1.27
N ASP A 154 -13.46 1.17 -0.36
CA ASP A 154 -13.50 -0.28 -0.60
C ASP A 154 -14.75 -0.72 -1.39
N ASP A 155 -15.18 0.11 -2.36
CA ASP A 155 -16.27 -0.18 -3.28
C ASP A 155 -15.76 -0.88 -4.53
N LEU A 156 -16.24 -2.11 -4.78
CA LEU A 156 -15.83 -2.91 -5.92
C LEU A 156 -16.16 -2.24 -7.26
N VAL A 157 -17.36 -1.65 -7.38
CA VAL A 157 -17.81 -1.07 -8.66
C VAL A 157 -16.97 0.17 -8.99
N LEU A 158 -16.68 0.99 -7.99
CA LEU A 158 -15.77 2.14 -8.15
C LEU A 158 -14.37 1.68 -8.59
N CYS A 159 -13.82 0.67 -7.91
CA CYS A 159 -12.52 0.11 -8.26
C CYS A 159 -12.48 -0.44 -9.70
N GLN A 160 -13.53 -1.12 -10.15
CA GLN A 160 -13.64 -1.61 -11.52
C GLN A 160 -13.65 -0.46 -12.53
N ARG A 161 -14.45 0.59 -12.30
CA ARG A 161 -14.51 1.76 -13.16
C ARG A 161 -13.19 2.50 -13.26
N LEU A 162 -12.48 2.69 -12.12
CA LEU A 162 -11.14 3.28 -12.12
C LEU A 162 -10.14 2.45 -12.93
N ASN A 163 -10.21 1.13 -12.83
CA ASN A 163 -9.37 0.23 -13.62
C ASN A 163 -9.73 0.29 -15.13
N GLU A 164 -11.02 0.36 -15.47
CA GLU A 164 -11.50 0.52 -16.85
C GLU A 164 -11.06 1.85 -17.50
N LEU A 165 -10.91 2.91 -16.70
CA LEU A 165 -10.32 4.18 -17.14
C LEU A 165 -8.82 4.10 -17.44
N GLY A 166 -8.14 3.02 -17.02
CA GLY A 166 -6.72 2.79 -17.26
C GLY A 166 -5.82 2.89 -16.04
N CYS A 167 -6.37 2.96 -14.82
CA CYS A 167 -5.55 2.88 -13.61
C CYS A 167 -4.97 1.48 -13.44
N GLU A 168 -3.64 1.34 -13.53
CA GLU A 168 -2.93 0.09 -13.24
C GLU A 168 -2.76 -0.14 -11.73
N VAL A 169 -2.92 0.92 -10.94
CA VAL A 169 -2.80 0.92 -9.47
C VAL A 169 -4.05 1.51 -8.86
N LEU A 170 -4.59 0.88 -7.81
CA LEU A 170 -5.71 1.41 -7.03
C LEU A 170 -5.34 1.44 -5.55
N MET A 171 -5.85 2.44 -4.85
CA MET A 171 -5.54 2.67 -3.44
C MET A 171 -6.83 2.67 -2.57
N PRO A 172 -7.52 1.52 -2.44
CA PRO A 172 -8.68 1.44 -1.56
C PRO A 172 -8.27 1.57 -0.08
N TRP A 173 -9.12 2.24 0.70
CA TRP A 173 -8.88 2.40 2.12
C TRP A 173 -9.14 1.12 2.92
N GLY A 174 -8.44 0.96 4.06
CA GLY A 174 -8.82 -0.01 5.10
C GLY A 174 -9.90 0.55 6.04
N ALA A 175 -9.75 1.83 6.36
CA ALA A 175 -10.66 2.65 7.17
C ALA A 175 -10.40 4.14 6.86
N PRO A 176 -11.25 5.07 7.33
CA PRO A 176 -11.02 6.50 7.13
C PRO A 176 -9.66 6.97 7.61
N ILE A 177 -9.09 7.98 6.92
CA ILE A 177 -7.76 8.52 7.17
C ILE A 177 -7.57 8.87 8.66
N GLY A 178 -6.46 8.44 9.24
CA GLY A 178 -6.06 8.79 10.61
C GLY A 178 -6.79 8.04 11.72
N THR A 179 -7.76 7.17 11.42
CA THR A 179 -8.57 6.48 12.43
C THR A 179 -7.87 5.30 13.11
N GLY A 180 -6.89 4.68 12.45
CA GLY A 180 -6.17 3.51 12.99
C GLY A 180 -7.02 2.26 13.19
N LYS A 181 -8.25 2.21 12.62
CA LYS A 181 -9.23 1.13 12.84
C LYS A 181 -8.93 -0.17 12.08
N GLY A 182 -7.92 -0.16 11.19
CA GLY A 182 -7.51 -1.33 10.42
C GLY A 182 -8.37 -1.59 9.19
N LEU A 183 -8.59 -2.85 8.87
CA LEU A 183 -9.38 -3.27 7.72
C LEU A 183 -10.83 -3.49 8.15
N LEU A 184 -11.65 -2.41 8.17
CA LEU A 184 -13.03 -2.45 8.64
C LEU A 184 -13.90 -3.42 7.85
N ASN A 185 -13.65 -3.54 6.55
CA ASN A 185 -14.41 -4.41 5.67
C ASN A 185 -13.47 -5.30 4.84
N SER A 186 -12.89 -6.28 5.51
CA SER A 186 -11.99 -7.25 4.88
C SER A 186 -12.68 -8.07 3.80
N TYR A 187 -13.99 -8.25 3.86
CA TYR A 187 -14.77 -8.93 2.82
C TYR A 187 -14.72 -8.16 1.49
N ASN A 188 -14.99 -6.85 1.51
CA ASN A 188 -14.92 -6.04 0.30
C ASN A 188 -13.49 -6.01 -0.25
N LEU A 189 -12.49 -5.81 0.61
CA LEU A 189 -11.09 -5.81 0.18
C LEU A 189 -10.69 -7.14 -0.47
N LYS A 190 -11.11 -8.26 0.09
CA LYS A 190 -10.90 -9.58 -0.51
C LYS A 190 -11.58 -9.70 -1.86
N THR A 191 -12.83 -9.26 -1.95
CA THR A 191 -13.62 -9.29 -3.19
C THR A 191 -12.98 -8.44 -4.29
N ILE A 192 -12.47 -7.24 -3.95
CA ILE A 192 -11.74 -6.38 -4.89
C ILE A 192 -10.50 -7.12 -5.41
N ARG A 193 -9.69 -7.76 -4.54
CA ARG A 193 -8.51 -8.53 -4.95
C ARG A 193 -8.86 -9.69 -5.88
N GLU A 194 -9.93 -10.42 -5.58
CA GLU A 194 -10.38 -11.56 -6.40
C GLU A 194 -10.87 -11.11 -7.79
N ARG A 195 -11.53 -9.95 -7.86
CA ARG A 195 -12.12 -9.43 -9.11
C ARG A 195 -11.14 -8.64 -9.97
N LEU A 196 -10.07 -8.13 -9.38
CA LEU A 196 -9.01 -7.36 -10.05
C LEU A 196 -7.63 -8.03 -9.84
N PRO A 197 -7.44 -9.29 -10.31
CA PRO A 197 -6.24 -10.08 -9.99
C PRO A 197 -4.95 -9.50 -10.59
N ASN A 198 -5.05 -8.73 -11.66
CA ASN A 198 -3.90 -8.17 -12.38
C ASN A 198 -3.61 -6.70 -12.04
N THR A 199 -4.48 -6.04 -11.28
CA THR A 199 -4.32 -4.65 -10.86
C THR A 199 -3.44 -4.59 -9.62
N THR A 200 -2.50 -3.68 -9.55
CA THR A 200 -1.74 -3.42 -8.33
C THR A 200 -2.64 -2.75 -7.30
N LEU A 201 -2.82 -3.39 -6.15
CA LEU A 201 -3.69 -2.92 -5.07
C LEU A 201 -2.88 -2.54 -3.85
N ILE A 202 -3.05 -1.32 -3.37
CA ILE A 202 -2.36 -0.76 -2.21
C ILE A 202 -3.42 -0.38 -1.17
N VAL A 203 -3.38 -0.95 0.04
CA VAL A 203 -4.26 -0.44 1.11
C VAL A 203 -3.72 0.90 1.59
N ASP A 204 -4.55 1.93 1.46
CA ASP A 204 -4.23 3.30 1.85
C ASP A 204 -5.20 3.79 2.92
N ALA A 205 -4.68 4.36 3.99
CA ALA A 205 -5.44 4.88 5.12
C ALA A 205 -6.04 3.84 6.09
N GLY A 206 -6.24 4.29 7.31
CA GLY A 206 -6.91 3.55 8.37
C GLY A 206 -6.07 2.49 9.08
N LEU A 207 -4.90 2.16 8.59
CA LEU A 207 -3.99 1.22 9.24
C LEU A 207 -3.39 1.83 10.51
N GLY A 208 -3.58 1.20 11.67
CA GLY A 208 -3.13 1.71 12.96
C GLY A 208 -2.10 0.80 13.66
N LEU A 209 -2.07 -0.49 13.31
CA LEU A 209 -1.17 -1.48 13.90
C LEU A 209 -0.41 -2.25 12.80
N PRO A 210 0.79 -2.75 13.11
CA PRO A 210 1.54 -3.62 12.20
C PRO A 210 0.73 -4.85 11.74
N SER A 211 -0.09 -5.43 12.61
CA SER A 211 -0.98 -6.54 12.26
C SER A 211 -1.97 -6.21 11.14
N HIS A 212 -2.44 -4.96 11.05
CA HIS A 212 -3.33 -4.54 9.95
C HIS A 212 -2.60 -4.55 8.60
N ALA A 213 -1.33 -4.13 8.57
CA ALA A 213 -0.52 -4.20 7.37
C ALA A 213 -0.22 -5.65 6.97
N CYS A 214 0.10 -6.50 7.94
CA CYS A 214 0.28 -7.94 7.72
C CYS A 214 -0.99 -8.55 7.09
N GLN A 215 -2.16 -8.30 7.68
CA GLN A 215 -3.44 -8.78 7.19
C GLN A 215 -3.74 -8.30 5.75
N ALA A 216 -3.43 -7.04 5.41
CA ALA A 216 -3.59 -6.52 4.05
C ALA A 216 -2.77 -7.34 3.03
N LEU A 217 -1.50 -7.63 3.36
CA LEU A 217 -0.63 -8.43 2.49
C LEU A 217 -1.09 -9.90 2.42
N GLU A 218 -1.59 -10.48 3.51
CA GLU A 218 -2.17 -11.84 3.56
C GLU A 218 -3.42 -11.96 2.68
N LEU A 219 -4.23 -10.89 2.59
CA LEU A 219 -5.37 -10.82 1.65
C LEU A 219 -4.95 -10.74 0.18
N GLY A 220 -3.64 -10.57 -0.10
CA GLY A 220 -3.09 -10.48 -1.45
C GLY A 220 -2.96 -9.07 -2.00
N TYR A 221 -3.07 -8.06 -1.15
CA TYR A 221 -2.71 -6.70 -1.54
C TYR A 221 -1.22 -6.60 -1.80
N ASP A 222 -0.85 -5.77 -2.75
CA ASP A 222 0.53 -5.70 -3.22
C ASP A 222 1.41 -4.83 -2.34
N ALA A 223 0.81 -3.83 -1.66
CA ALA A 223 1.52 -2.91 -0.78
C ALA A 223 0.56 -2.22 0.21
N VAL A 224 1.13 -1.45 1.12
CA VAL A 224 0.40 -0.57 2.04
C VAL A 224 1.02 0.82 2.05
N LEU A 225 0.19 1.86 2.27
CA LEU A 225 0.65 3.22 2.53
C LEU A 225 0.35 3.58 3.99
N LEU A 226 1.35 4.09 4.69
CA LEU A 226 1.31 4.43 6.11
C LEU A 226 1.77 5.88 6.34
N ASN A 227 1.13 6.56 7.27
CA ASN A 227 1.61 7.84 7.80
C ASN A 227 1.27 7.98 9.28
N SER A 228 0.01 8.25 9.62
CA SER A 228 -0.43 8.59 10.98
C SER A 228 -0.08 7.52 12.02
N ALA A 229 -0.14 6.24 11.66
CA ALA A 229 0.19 5.14 12.55
C ALA A 229 1.66 5.13 12.97
N ILE A 230 2.53 5.64 12.13
CA ILE A 230 3.96 5.80 12.41
C ILE A 230 4.22 7.14 13.10
N ALA A 231 3.83 8.24 12.46
CA ALA A 231 4.11 9.59 12.95
C ALA A 231 3.49 9.87 14.33
N GLY A 232 2.30 9.33 14.61
CA GLY A 232 1.59 9.46 15.89
C GLY A 232 1.96 8.42 16.95
N ALA A 233 2.89 7.50 16.67
CA ALA A 233 3.33 6.53 17.65
C ALA A 233 4.21 7.17 18.73
N GLY A 234 4.24 6.59 19.94
CA GLY A 234 5.13 7.04 21.00
C GLY A 234 6.62 6.97 20.63
N CYS A 235 6.99 6.09 19.69
CA CYS A 235 8.32 6.03 19.08
C CYS A 235 8.17 5.72 17.58
N PRO A 236 8.12 6.73 16.71
CA PRO A 236 7.92 6.56 15.26
C PRO A 236 8.96 5.64 14.59
N ILE A 237 10.22 5.75 14.99
CA ILE A 237 11.32 4.93 14.44
C ILE A 237 11.11 3.44 14.74
N THR A 238 10.74 3.11 15.98
CA THR A 238 10.46 1.71 16.37
C THR A 238 9.20 1.19 15.68
N MET A 239 8.17 2.02 15.57
CA MET A 239 6.94 1.66 14.87
C MET A 239 7.19 1.42 13.38
N SER A 240 8.06 2.20 12.75
CA SER A 240 8.50 1.99 11.35
C SER A 240 9.11 0.59 11.15
N ARG A 241 9.99 0.17 12.06
CA ARG A 241 10.58 -1.18 12.03
C ARG A 241 9.53 -2.28 12.19
N ALA A 242 8.56 -2.06 13.08
CA ALA A 242 7.47 -3.00 13.30
C ALA A 242 6.60 -3.16 12.04
N PHE A 243 6.24 -2.07 11.37
CA PHE A 243 5.50 -2.12 10.11
C PHE A 243 6.29 -2.78 8.98
N LYS A 244 7.60 -2.50 8.86
CA LYS A 244 8.47 -3.20 7.92
C LYS A 244 8.39 -4.71 8.09
N ALA A 245 8.60 -5.19 9.31
CA ALA A 245 8.54 -6.62 9.61
C ALA A 245 7.15 -7.23 9.31
N ALA A 246 6.07 -6.50 9.59
CA ALA A 246 4.71 -6.94 9.33
C ALA A 246 4.40 -7.06 7.82
N VAL A 247 4.84 -6.11 7.03
CA VAL A 247 4.70 -6.14 5.56
C VAL A 247 5.45 -7.35 4.97
N GLU A 248 6.68 -7.58 5.42
CA GLU A 248 7.47 -8.74 4.99
C GLU A 248 6.77 -10.06 5.39
N ALA A 249 6.30 -10.17 6.64
CA ALA A 249 5.63 -11.36 7.16
C ALA A 249 4.34 -11.68 6.37
N GLY A 250 3.47 -10.67 6.16
CA GLY A 250 2.22 -10.85 5.41
C GLY A 250 2.47 -11.27 3.96
N ARG A 251 3.50 -10.69 3.31
CA ARG A 251 3.86 -11.08 1.94
C ARG A 251 4.39 -12.51 1.87
N PHE A 252 5.21 -12.92 2.82
CA PHE A 252 5.69 -14.31 2.90
C PHE A 252 4.54 -15.29 3.13
N ALA A 253 3.59 -14.95 4.01
CA ALA A 253 2.40 -15.76 4.27
C ALA A 253 1.55 -15.94 3.01
N TYR A 254 1.28 -14.85 2.29
CA TYR A 254 0.56 -14.89 1.01
C TYR A 254 1.24 -15.77 -0.02
N ASN A 255 2.55 -15.62 -0.21
CA ASN A 255 3.32 -16.41 -1.17
C ASN A 255 3.42 -17.90 -0.77
N ALA A 256 3.47 -18.18 0.54
CA ALA A 256 3.48 -19.53 1.08
C ALA A 256 2.13 -20.25 0.94
N LYS A 257 1.05 -19.50 0.72
CA LYS A 257 -0.34 -19.99 0.70
C LYS A 257 -0.74 -20.63 2.02
N ALA A 258 -1.48 -19.90 2.83
CA ALA A 258 -2.01 -20.39 4.11
C ALA A 258 -2.75 -21.70 3.94
N MET A 259 -2.75 -22.52 4.98
CA MET A 259 -3.59 -23.72 5.02
C MET A 259 -5.08 -23.30 4.94
N PRO A 260 -5.93 -24.10 4.27
CA PRO A 260 -7.37 -23.80 4.25
C PRO A 260 -7.96 -23.90 5.66
N GLU A 261 -8.89 -23.00 5.96
CA GLU A 261 -9.71 -23.07 7.17
C GLU A 261 -10.53 -24.37 7.18
N LYS A 262 -10.79 -24.90 8.36
CA LYS A 262 -11.60 -26.09 8.57
C LYS A 262 -12.63 -25.79 9.67
N ASP A 263 -13.87 -26.22 9.45
CA ASP A 263 -14.93 -26.09 10.47
C ASP A 263 -14.72 -27.02 11.67
N LEU A 264 -14.03 -28.15 11.45
CA LEU A 264 -13.79 -29.15 12.49
C LEU A 264 -12.30 -29.27 12.81
N ALA A 265 -12.03 -29.49 14.09
CA ALA A 265 -10.68 -29.78 14.54
C ALA A 265 -10.12 -31.07 13.88
N ALA A 266 -8.87 -31.02 13.47
CA ALA A 266 -8.14 -32.20 13.00
C ALA A 266 -6.92 -32.41 13.92
N PRO A 267 -6.75 -33.59 14.54
CA PRO A 267 -5.61 -33.87 15.41
C PRO A 267 -4.31 -33.78 14.62
N SER A 268 -3.33 -33.07 15.17
CA SER A 268 -1.97 -32.97 14.63
C SER A 268 -1.02 -33.98 15.30
N THR A 269 -1.46 -34.62 16.39
CA THR A 269 -0.67 -35.62 17.10
C THR A 269 -0.71 -36.94 16.39
N PRO A 270 0.45 -37.60 16.17
CA PRO A 270 0.52 -38.91 15.54
C PRO A 270 -0.36 -39.95 16.22
N THR A 271 -1.04 -40.80 15.44
CA THR A 271 -1.71 -41.98 15.96
C THR A 271 -0.64 -43.01 16.34
N MET A 272 -0.77 -43.62 17.52
CA MET A 272 0.20 -44.64 18.00
C MET A 272 0.42 -45.72 16.93
N GLY A 273 1.68 -46.01 16.62
CA GLY A 273 2.05 -47.04 15.65
C GLY A 273 2.13 -46.59 14.17
N MET A 274 1.80 -45.33 13.86
CA MET A 274 1.93 -44.78 12.51
C MET A 274 3.11 -43.81 12.44
N PRO A 275 3.99 -43.91 11.43
CA PRO A 275 5.03 -42.92 11.20
C PRO A 275 4.40 -41.54 10.96
N PHE A 276 5.00 -40.48 11.50
CA PHE A 276 4.43 -39.12 11.44
C PHE A 276 4.19 -38.58 10.01
N TRP A 277 4.92 -39.12 9.00
CA TRP A 277 4.75 -38.73 7.59
C TRP A 277 3.61 -39.46 6.86
N HIS A 278 2.92 -40.40 7.51
CA HIS A 278 1.76 -41.10 6.96
C HIS A 278 0.41 -40.59 7.47
N GLN A 279 0.43 -39.50 8.24
CA GLN A 279 -0.78 -38.95 8.82
C GLN A 279 -1.27 -37.80 7.93
N GLN A 280 -2.18 -38.09 7.02
CA GLN A 280 -2.96 -37.12 6.24
C GLN A 280 -4.41 -37.09 6.74
#